data_87148c60af20a728dbaf21b91459da1b
#
_entry.id   87148c60af20a728dbaf21b91459da1b
#
_cell.length_a   1.000
_cell.length_b   1.000
_cell.length_c   1.000
_cell.angle_alpha   90.00
_cell.angle_beta   90.00
_cell.angle_gamma   90.00
#
_symmetry.space_group_name_H-M   'P 1'
#
loop_
_entity.id
_entity.type
_entity.pdbx_description
1 polymer ?
#
loop_
_entity_poly.entity_id
_entity_poly.type
_entity_poly.pdbx_seq_one_letter_code
_entity_poly.pdbx_strand_id
1 'polypeptide(L)'
;MVKVPRFILLLLACVTLLAQAQEQLSYRRNSLATLLVYHPEDEFGGEIYKAFDSLPIPDKYDDHTIEGSRIINNRSIWGVQRKDSGYYKATYGHQLTTAELQANARHTETLLNNAQMAKKMVAKWFGFHGNTVSDATFNTELVQQRGQYNANDVDVALALQTTRGLISLSDAGEELLNNTFILVNDITYITAEQEAEAAKIAMGVIGALFDGFTGGHAGRDIAKVSGAIADSFTGFKVKTHSYLYQLEWNDSIAAIFYQFYYTDKPDSAKVQAFLNDQTTFRVKYVAHEYEFDKKSVLKGKYSRTELVRTICARSMDKNIVALGKQYEDFKVKTPVYQVLANDHGRIEGYAAKIGMKEGITEASKFQVVQRLQDPETGKTTYKYIATVKPKKGQIWDNRYNAVLEEADGATLPYTTFTKVSGGEILPGMLLIEGKYRKVTE
;
A
#
# COMPACT_ATOMS: atom_id res chain seq x y z
N MET A 1 -9.19 -16.15 47.98
CA MET A 1 -8.37 -16.60 46.84
C MET A 1 -9.26 -17.40 45.89
N VAL A 2 -9.64 -16.82 44.77
CA VAL A 2 -10.45 -17.49 43.73
C VAL A 2 -9.52 -18.40 42.91
N LYS A 3 -9.71 -19.71 42.99
CA LYS A 3 -8.99 -20.69 42.16
C LYS A 3 -9.46 -20.54 40.71
N VAL A 4 -8.70 -19.89 39.87
CA VAL A 4 -8.94 -19.90 38.43
C VAL A 4 -8.81 -21.33 37.92
N PRO A 5 -9.83 -21.91 37.27
CA PRO A 5 -9.78 -23.29 36.82
C PRO A 5 -8.65 -23.44 35.77
N ARG A 6 -7.86 -24.50 35.93
CA ARG A 6 -6.74 -24.82 35.02
C ARG A 6 -7.11 -24.83 33.53
N PHE A 7 -8.38 -25.01 33.21
CA PHE A 7 -8.93 -24.99 31.86
C PHE A 7 -8.90 -23.59 31.22
N ILE A 8 -9.11 -22.54 32.03
CA ILE A 8 -9.06 -21.13 31.54
C ILE A 8 -7.60 -20.72 31.25
N LEU A 9 -6.66 -21.18 32.06
CA LEU A 9 -5.23 -20.93 31.82
C LEU A 9 -4.73 -21.63 30.55
N LEU A 10 -5.19 -22.85 30.26
CA LEU A 10 -4.85 -23.58 29.02
C LEU A 10 -5.48 -22.90 27.79
N LEU A 11 -6.72 -22.41 27.88
CA LEU A 11 -7.36 -21.66 26.79
C LEU A 11 -6.65 -20.32 26.53
N LEU A 12 -6.25 -19.57 27.57
CA LEU A 12 -5.45 -18.35 27.40
C LEU A 12 -4.08 -18.63 26.79
N ALA A 13 -3.41 -19.69 27.20
CA ALA A 13 -2.13 -20.10 26.62
C ALA A 13 -2.25 -20.52 25.14
N CYS A 14 -3.34 -21.23 24.77
CA CYS A 14 -3.61 -21.55 23.36
C CYS A 14 -3.94 -20.32 22.52
N VAL A 15 -4.67 -19.33 23.05
CA VAL A 15 -4.99 -18.09 22.34
C VAL A 15 -3.74 -17.23 22.13
N THR A 16 -2.83 -17.17 23.11
CA THR A 16 -1.55 -16.46 22.95
C THR A 16 -0.59 -17.15 21.99
N LEU A 17 -0.54 -18.48 21.99
CA LEU A 17 0.24 -19.26 21.02
C LEU A 17 -0.31 -19.13 19.60
N LEU A 18 -1.63 -19.10 19.42
CA LEU A 18 -2.28 -18.85 18.12
C LEU A 18 -2.07 -17.42 17.64
N ALA A 19 -2.09 -16.43 18.52
CA ALA A 19 -1.80 -15.04 18.18
C ALA A 19 -0.33 -14.86 17.77
N GLN A 20 0.62 -15.46 18.49
CA GLN A 20 2.05 -15.45 18.10
C GLN A 20 2.32 -16.22 16.80
N ALA A 21 1.67 -17.37 16.58
CA ALA A 21 1.75 -18.09 15.31
C ALA A 21 1.15 -17.29 14.14
N GLN A 22 0.16 -16.43 14.42
CA GLN A 22 -0.47 -15.59 13.41
C GLN A 22 0.41 -14.38 13.04
N GLU A 23 1.18 -13.84 13.98
CA GLU A 23 2.21 -12.83 13.71
C GLU A 23 3.40 -13.41 12.92
N GLN A 24 3.86 -14.61 13.23
CA GLN A 24 4.94 -15.30 12.52
C GLN A 24 4.66 -15.59 11.04
N LEU A 25 3.39 -15.61 10.63
CA LEU A 25 2.99 -15.87 9.24
C LEU A 25 2.83 -14.59 8.39
N SER A 26 3.10 -13.41 8.93
CA SER A 26 3.12 -12.19 8.14
C SER A 26 4.54 -11.95 7.58
N TYR A 27 4.64 -11.80 6.27
CA TYR A 27 5.90 -11.48 5.59
C TYR A 27 5.77 -10.09 4.96
N ARG A 28 6.41 -9.10 5.56
CA ARG A 28 6.37 -7.69 5.16
C ARG A 28 7.77 -7.24 4.77
N ARG A 29 8.16 -7.53 3.55
CA ARG A 29 9.49 -7.19 3.04
C ARG A 29 9.66 -5.70 2.77
N ASN A 30 8.57 -5.01 2.45
CA ASN A 30 8.58 -3.62 2.04
C ASN A 30 8.03 -2.74 3.16
N SER A 31 8.68 -1.61 3.38
CA SER A 31 8.19 -0.54 4.24
C SER A 31 7.56 0.57 3.39
N LEU A 32 6.46 1.14 3.84
CA LEU A 32 5.70 2.13 3.08
C LEU A 32 5.35 3.33 3.94
N ALA A 33 5.60 4.52 3.40
CA ALA A 33 4.99 5.77 3.84
C ALA A 33 4.02 6.25 2.77
N THR A 34 2.82 6.68 3.17
CA THR A 34 1.84 7.26 2.23
C THR A 34 1.67 8.73 2.47
N LEU A 35 1.70 9.52 1.40
CA LEU A 35 1.48 10.96 1.44
C LEU A 35 0.32 11.36 0.54
N LEU A 36 -0.38 12.42 0.93
CA LEU A 36 -1.45 13.04 0.16
C LEU A 36 -0.97 14.38 -0.39
N VAL A 37 -1.19 14.62 -1.67
CA VAL A 37 -1.15 15.98 -2.22
C VAL A 37 -2.43 16.67 -1.76
N TYR A 38 -2.29 17.60 -0.82
CA TYR A 38 -3.42 18.26 -0.19
C TYR A 38 -3.84 19.50 -0.97
N HIS A 39 -5.13 19.59 -1.23
CA HIS A 39 -5.77 20.66 -1.98
C HIS A 39 -6.79 21.39 -1.07
N PRO A 40 -6.35 22.35 -0.24
CA PRO A 40 -7.21 23.00 0.74
C PRO A 40 -8.32 23.86 0.12
N GLU A 41 -8.15 24.30 -1.12
CA GLU A 41 -9.14 25.08 -1.88
C GLU A 41 -10.27 24.23 -2.47
N ASP A 42 -10.15 22.91 -2.47
CA ASP A 42 -11.19 22.02 -2.94
C ASP A 42 -12.34 21.94 -1.93
N GLU A 43 -13.59 21.96 -2.39
CA GLU A 43 -14.79 21.94 -1.55
C GLU A 43 -14.76 20.82 -0.50
N PHE A 44 -14.28 19.61 -0.89
CA PHE A 44 -14.15 18.44 -0.01
C PHE A 44 -12.69 18.09 0.30
N GLY A 45 -11.77 19.02 0.12
CA GLY A 45 -10.35 18.79 0.41
C GLY A 45 -10.10 18.39 1.85
N GLY A 46 -10.82 19.00 2.79
CA GLY A 46 -10.75 18.65 4.22
C GLY A 46 -11.26 17.26 4.54
N GLU A 47 -12.33 16.80 3.89
CA GLU A 47 -12.88 15.45 4.03
C GLU A 47 -11.92 14.40 3.44
N ILE A 48 -11.34 14.68 2.29
CA ILE A 48 -10.32 13.82 1.66
C ILE A 48 -9.11 13.70 2.58
N TYR A 49 -8.63 14.82 3.13
CA TYR A 49 -7.53 14.82 4.07
C TYR A 49 -7.83 13.95 5.31
N LYS A 50 -8.96 14.19 5.98
CA LYS A 50 -9.37 13.41 7.16
C LYS A 50 -9.54 11.93 6.84
N ALA A 51 -10.13 11.61 5.68
CA ALA A 51 -10.28 10.24 5.21
C ALA A 51 -8.91 9.58 5.03
N PHE A 52 -8.01 10.23 4.31
CA PHE A 52 -6.66 9.73 4.04
C PHE A 52 -5.83 9.58 5.32
N ASP A 53 -5.86 10.58 6.21
CA ASP A 53 -5.11 10.57 7.47
C ASP A 53 -5.52 9.40 8.39
N SER A 54 -6.78 9.01 8.33
CA SER A 54 -7.33 7.88 9.09
C SER A 54 -7.14 6.51 8.44
N LEU A 55 -6.62 6.45 7.19
CA LEU A 55 -6.35 5.17 6.54
C LEU A 55 -5.09 4.54 7.11
N PRO A 56 -5.15 3.26 7.50
CA PRO A 56 -3.95 2.52 7.88
C PRO A 56 -3.06 2.28 6.64
N ILE A 57 -1.79 2.08 6.88
CA ILE A 57 -0.91 1.53 5.85
C ILE A 57 -1.41 0.13 5.46
N PRO A 58 -1.43 -0.23 4.18
CA PRO A 58 -1.85 -1.55 3.76
C PRO A 58 -1.08 -2.66 4.47
N ASP A 59 -1.78 -3.66 4.98
CA ASP A 59 -1.29 -4.70 5.91
C ASP A 59 -0.14 -5.57 5.38
N LYS A 60 0.15 -5.50 4.08
CA LYS A 60 1.30 -6.17 3.44
C LYS A 60 2.59 -5.35 3.47
N TYR A 61 2.54 -4.16 4.02
CA TYR A 61 3.68 -3.25 4.17
C TYR A 61 3.88 -2.91 5.63
N ASP A 62 5.13 -2.67 5.99
CA ASP A 62 5.46 -2.11 7.29
C ASP A 62 5.28 -0.60 7.27
N ASP A 63 4.70 -0.06 8.34
CA ASP A 63 4.46 1.38 8.46
C ASP A 63 5.78 2.14 8.69
N HIS A 64 6.18 2.88 7.67
CA HIS A 64 7.32 3.79 7.74
C HIS A 64 6.92 5.26 7.63
N THR A 65 5.69 5.60 8.04
CA THR A 65 5.19 6.98 8.07
C THR A 65 6.09 7.84 8.93
N ILE A 66 6.51 8.99 8.39
CA ILE A 66 7.27 10.00 9.10
C ILE A 66 6.27 10.96 9.75
N GLU A 67 6.34 11.09 11.06
CA GLU A 67 5.45 11.95 11.84
C GLU A 67 5.44 13.40 11.30
N GLY A 68 4.27 14.02 11.25
CA GLY A 68 4.09 15.37 10.75
C GLY A 68 4.31 15.57 9.24
N SER A 69 4.49 14.47 8.48
CA SER A 69 4.82 14.55 7.05
C SER A 69 3.89 13.72 6.17
N ARG A 70 2.57 13.71 6.44
CA ARG A 70 1.60 12.97 5.62
C ARG A 70 1.00 13.77 4.45
N ILE A 71 1.29 15.06 4.36
CA ILE A 71 0.76 15.92 3.30
C ILE A 71 1.87 16.68 2.56
N ILE A 72 1.63 16.90 1.30
CA ILE A 72 2.41 17.82 0.46
C ILE A 72 1.52 19.02 0.15
N ASN A 73 1.82 20.16 0.76
CA ASN A 73 1.17 21.43 0.45
C ASN A 73 1.87 22.06 -0.74
N ASN A 74 1.45 21.77 -1.96
CA ASN A 74 2.01 22.45 -3.10
C ASN A 74 1.02 22.60 -4.25
N ARG A 75 0.60 23.83 -4.48
CA ARG A 75 -0.31 24.22 -5.55
C ARG A 75 0.34 24.20 -6.95
N SER A 76 1.66 24.21 -7.03
CA SER A 76 2.40 24.38 -8.28
C SER A 76 2.74 23.07 -8.99
N ILE A 77 2.50 21.91 -8.35
CA ILE A 77 2.87 20.59 -8.89
C ILE A 77 2.12 20.24 -10.18
N TRP A 78 0.88 20.67 -10.28
CA TRP A 78 -0.06 20.03 -11.20
C TRP A 78 -0.52 20.96 -12.33
N GLY A 79 0.32 21.63 -13.03
CA GLY A 79 0.08 22.30 -14.33
C GLY A 79 -1.24 23.04 -14.59
N VAL A 80 -2.29 22.70 -13.85
CA VAL A 80 -3.62 23.29 -13.92
C VAL A 80 -3.78 24.28 -12.77
N GLN A 81 -3.79 25.56 -13.10
CA GLN A 81 -4.06 26.59 -12.10
C GLN A 81 -5.53 26.52 -11.67
N ARG A 82 -5.74 26.24 -10.39
CA ARG A 82 -7.06 26.16 -9.75
C ARG A 82 -7.61 27.56 -9.50
N LYS A 83 -8.43 28.10 -10.38
CA LYS A 83 -8.87 29.50 -10.26
C LYS A 83 -10.38 29.73 -10.15
N ASP A 84 -11.22 28.77 -10.48
CA ASP A 84 -12.67 28.99 -10.48
C ASP A 84 -13.53 27.73 -10.33
N SER A 85 -14.85 27.90 -10.27
CA SER A 85 -15.84 26.83 -10.15
C SER A 85 -15.87 25.83 -11.31
N GLY A 86 -15.27 26.16 -12.45
CA GLY A 86 -15.07 25.26 -13.59
C GLY A 86 -13.93 24.25 -13.37
N TYR A 87 -13.11 24.47 -12.37
CA TYR A 87 -11.91 23.69 -12.04
C TYR A 87 -12.20 22.20 -11.84
N TYR A 88 -13.20 21.84 -11.08
CA TYR A 88 -13.49 20.43 -10.79
C TYR A 88 -13.77 19.61 -12.05
N LYS A 89 -14.53 20.14 -13.00
CA LYS A 89 -14.77 19.49 -14.28
C LYS A 89 -13.52 19.39 -15.13
N ALA A 90 -12.78 20.50 -15.21
CA ALA A 90 -11.54 20.56 -15.98
C ALA A 90 -10.49 19.60 -15.41
N THR A 91 -10.28 19.60 -14.09
CA THR A 91 -9.27 18.76 -13.44
C THR A 91 -9.63 17.29 -13.46
N TYR A 92 -10.86 16.94 -13.13
CA TYR A 92 -11.31 15.55 -13.17
C TYR A 92 -11.34 14.98 -14.60
N GLY A 93 -11.74 15.77 -15.58
CA GLY A 93 -11.78 15.38 -17.00
C GLY A 93 -10.41 15.39 -17.67
N HIS A 94 -9.44 16.12 -17.13
CA HIS A 94 -8.10 16.20 -17.72
C HIS A 94 -7.36 14.86 -17.62
N GLN A 95 -6.87 14.36 -18.75
CA GLN A 95 -5.94 13.25 -18.79
C GLN A 95 -4.53 13.81 -18.89
N LEU A 96 -3.71 13.53 -17.86
CA LEU A 96 -2.32 13.95 -17.88
C LEU A 96 -1.58 13.28 -19.03
N THR A 97 -0.88 14.08 -19.81
CA THR A 97 0.05 13.57 -20.82
C THR A 97 1.26 12.92 -20.17
N THR A 98 1.98 12.09 -20.91
CA THR A 98 3.24 11.48 -20.42
C THR A 98 4.23 12.56 -19.96
N ALA A 99 4.30 13.69 -20.65
CA ALA A 99 5.19 14.80 -20.27
C ALA A 99 4.79 15.43 -18.93
N GLU A 100 3.50 15.64 -18.70
CA GLU A 100 2.97 16.17 -17.41
C GLU A 100 3.20 15.17 -16.28
N LEU A 101 2.95 13.87 -16.50
CA LEU A 101 3.21 12.83 -15.51
C LEU A 101 4.69 12.80 -15.10
N GLN A 102 5.60 12.88 -16.08
CA GLN A 102 7.04 12.93 -15.81
C GLN A 102 7.47 14.23 -15.13
N ALA A 103 6.86 15.36 -15.48
CA ALA A 103 7.11 16.64 -14.83
C ALA A 103 6.68 16.60 -13.36
N ASN A 104 5.48 16.07 -13.08
CA ASN A 104 4.96 15.89 -11.73
C ASN A 104 5.84 14.97 -10.91
N ALA A 105 6.26 13.83 -11.49
CA ALA A 105 7.14 12.87 -10.82
C ALA A 105 8.46 13.51 -10.40
N ARG A 106 9.13 14.22 -11.32
CA ARG A 106 10.42 14.93 -11.03
C ARG A 106 10.24 16.06 -10.03
N HIS A 107 9.16 16.82 -10.15
CA HIS A 107 8.89 17.91 -9.21
C HIS A 107 8.67 17.37 -7.80
N THR A 108 7.85 16.33 -7.65
CA THR A 108 7.60 15.67 -6.36
C THR A 108 8.88 15.05 -5.80
N GLU A 109 9.72 14.41 -6.62
CA GLU A 109 11.04 13.92 -6.20
C GLU A 109 11.90 15.04 -5.63
N THR A 110 11.93 16.17 -6.31
CA THR A 110 12.67 17.37 -5.84
C THR A 110 12.14 17.86 -4.49
N LEU A 111 10.82 17.92 -4.32
CA LEU A 111 10.21 18.32 -3.05
C LEU A 111 10.55 17.38 -1.91
N LEU A 112 10.44 16.07 -2.14
CA LEU A 112 10.77 15.05 -1.14
C LEU A 112 12.24 15.13 -0.72
N ASN A 113 13.15 15.30 -1.68
CA ASN A 113 14.58 15.43 -1.42
C ASN A 113 14.90 16.77 -0.70
N ASN A 114 14.29 17.87 -1.09
CA ASN A 114 14.44 19.17 -0.39
C ASN A 114 13.88 19.11 1.04
N ALA A 115 12.78 18.39 1.26
CA ALA A 115 12.21 18.13 2.59
C ALA A 115 13.03 17.12 3.42
N GLN A 116 14.13 16.61 2.88
CA GLN A 116 15.01 15.62 3.51
C GLN A 116 14.28 14.34 3.94
N MET A 117 13.28 13.90 3.15
CA MET A 117 12.47 12.73 3.49
C MET A 117 13.33 11.47 3.61
N ALA A 118 14.27 11.26 2.70
CA ALA A 118 15.20 10.12 2.77
C ALA A 118 16.00 10.09 4.07
N LYS A 119 16.57 11.23 4.47
CA LYS A 119 17.30 11.36 5.75
C LYS A 119 16.41 11.05 6.95
N LYS A 120 15.16 11.53 6.96
CA LYS A 120 14.19 11.23 8.02
C LYS A 120 13.84 9.75 8.05
N MET A 121 13.73 9.10 6.89
CA MET A 121 13.48 7.65 6.80
C MET A 121 14.67 6.85 7.36
N VAL A 122 15.89 7.22 7.03
CA VAL A 122 17.11 6.62 7.60
C VAL A 122 17.17 6.87 9.11
N ALA A 123 16.90 8.08 9.57
CA ALA A 123 16.84 8.40 10.99
C ALA A 123 15.83 7.50 11.74
N LYS A 124 14.65 7.26 11.16
CA LYS A 124 13.67 6.33 11.73
C LYS A 124 14.17 4.89 11.75
N TRP A 125 14.77 4.41 10.68
CA TRP A 125 15.34 3.07 10.61
C TRP A 125 16.40 2.81 11.69
N PHE A 126 17.25 3.79 11.93
CA PHE A 126 18.34 3.71 12.91
C PHE A 126 17.98 4.35 14.25
N GLY A 127 16.69 4.49 14.57
CA GLY A 127 16.22 4.92 15.87
C GLY A 127 16.87 6.20 16.37
N PHE A 128 17.12 7.17 15.45
CA PHE A 128 17.73 8.45 15.83
C PHE A 128 16.92 9.15 16.91
N HIS A 129 17.52 9.38 18.06
CA HIS A 129 16.86 9.98 19.21
C HIS A 129 17.86 10.81 20.02
N GLY A 130 17.34 11.78 20.75
CA GLY A 130 18.07 12.71 21.60
C GLY A 130 17.36 14.05 21.66
N ASN A 131 17.61 14.82 22.71
CA ASN A 131 17.03 16.15 22.87
C ASN A 131 17.92 17.26 22.31
N THR A 132 19.21 17.01 22.22
CA THR A 132 20.24 17.92 21.74
C THR A 132 21.25 17.20 20.85
N VAL A 133 22.05 17.95 20.13
CA VAL A 133 23.17 17.37 19.33
C VAL A 133 24.17 16.62 20.18
N SER A 134 24.30 16.99 21.44
CA SER A 134 25.28 16.43 22.36
C SER A 134 24.86 15.12 23.00
N ASP A 135 23.56 14.77 23.00
CA ASP A 135 23.03 13.54 23.58
C ASP A 135 22.39 12.61 22.53
N ALA A 136 22.27 13.07 21.29
CA ALA A 136 21.65 12.29 20.24
C ALA A 136 22.51 11.08 19.83
N THR A 137 21.85 9.97 19.59
CA THR A 137 22.45 8.69 19.18
C THR A 137 21.60 7.97 18.16
N PHE A 138 22.17 6.96 17.53
CA PHE A 138 21.49 5.99 16.69
C PHE A 138 21.49 4.61 17.37
N ASN A 139 20.61 3.74 16.93
CA ASN A 139 20.66 2.31 17.24
C ASN A 139 20.24 1.48 16.03
N THR A 140 20.52 0.20 16.05
CA THR A 140 20.18 -0.74 14.99
C THR A 140 18.99 -1.63 15.35
N GLU A 141 18.27 -1.32 16.43
CA GLU A 141 17.25 -2.20 17.00
C GLU A 141 16.13 -2.48 15.98
N LEU A 142 15.59 -1.45 15.31
CA LEU A 142 14.54 -1.63 14.31
C LEU A 142 15.04 -2.44 13.10
N VAL A 143 16.26 -2.18 12.63
CA VAL A 143 16.88 -2.93 11.53
C VAL A 143 17.00 -4.41 11.88
N GLN A 144 17.48 -4.70 13.09
CA GLN A 144 17.62 -6.07 13.60
C GLN A 144 16.28 -6.76 13.77
N GLN A 145 15.31 -6.10 14.41
CA GLN A 145 13.95 -6.63 14.59
C GLN A 145 13.30 -6.98 13.25
N ARG A 146 13.42 -6.10 12.24
CA ARG A 146 12.87 -6.34 10.92
C ARG A 146 13.56 -7.50 10.20
N GLY A 147 14.87 -7.61 10.30
CA GLY A 147 15.63 -8.74 9.74
C GLY A 147 15.16 -10.06 10.35
N GLN A 148 15.05 -10.15 11.67
CA GLN A 148 14.60 -11.33 12.41
C GLN A 148 13.12 -11.65 12.15
N TYR A 149 12.26 -10.65 12.16
CA TYR A 149 10.82 -10.82 11.91
C TYR A 149 10.50 -11.45 10.56
N ASN A 150 11.31 -11.17 9.54
CA ASN A 150 11.13 -11.74 8.21
C ASN A 150 11.82 -13.11 8.04
N ALA A 151 12.51 -13.61 9.08
CA ALA A 151 13.09 -14.94 9.09
C ALA A 151 12.01 -16.02 9.35
N ASN A 152 12.08 -17.13 8.65
CA ASN A 152 11.27 -18.32 8.94
C ASN A 152 12.10 -19.35 9.73
N ASP A 153 11.46 -20.41 10.21
CA ASP A 153 12.14 -21.45 11.01
C ASP A 153 13.34 -22.08 10.29
N VAL A 154 13.28 -22.20 8.97
CA VAL A 154 14.40 -22.72 8.16
C VAL A 154 15.56 -21.73 8.15
N ASP A 155 15.29 -20.45 8.01
CA ASP A 155 16.32 -19.42 8.05
C ASP A 155 17.00 -19.38 9.43
N VAL A 156 16.22 -19.49 10.51
CA VAL A 156 16.73 -19.58 11.88
C VAL A 156 17.63 -20.81 12.04
N ALA A 157 17.17 -21.96 11.56
CA ALA A 157 17.95 -23.21 11.64
C ALA A 157 19.26 -23.13 10.83
N LEU A 158 19.24 -22.51 9.65
CA LEU A 158 20.42 -22.25 8.83
C LEU A 158 21.38 -21.27 9.52
N ALA A 159 20.85 -20.15 10.04
CA ALA A 159 21.64 -19.16 10.75
C ALA A 159 22.40 -19.76 11.94
N LEU A 160 21.76 -20.63 12.73
CA LEU A 160 22.37 -21.32 13.87
C LEU A 160 23.51 -22.27 13.46
N GLN A 161 23.59 -22.72 12.21
CA GLN A 161 24.68 -23.52 11.70
C GLN A 161 25.89 -22.72 11.22
N THR A 162 25.75 -21.39 11.13
CA THR A 162 26.85 -20.49 10.72
C THR A 162 27.68 -20.04 11.91
N THR A 163 28.92 -19.65 11.66
CA THR A 163 29.81 -19.07 12.70
C THR A 163 29.27 -17.76 13.27
N ARG A 164 28.42 -17.05 12.54
CA ARG A 164 27.79 -15.77 12.95
C ARG A 164 26.47 -15.98 13.72
N GLY A 165 25.90 -17.18 13.67
CA GLY A 165 24.64 -17.49 14.35
C GLY A 165 23.48 -16.59 13.91
N LEU A 166 22.60 -16.24 14.86
CA LEU A 166 21.42 -15.39 14.61
C LEU A 166 21.77 -13.96 14.15
N ILE A 167 22.99 -13.50 14.32
CA ILE A 167 23.43 -12.17 13.86
C ILE A 167 23.33 -12.08 12.33
N SER A 168 23.52 -13.18 11.61
CA SER A 168 23.36 -13.20 10.14
C SER A 168 21.94 -12.83 9.68
N LEU A 169 20.91 -13.08 10.50
CA LEU A 169 19.53 -12.67 10.21
C LEU A 169 19.34 -11.16 10.38
N SER A 170 20.08 -10.57 11.32
CA SER A 170 20.04 -9.12 11.54
C SER A 170 20.63 -8.35 10.36
N ASP A 171 21.70 -8.88 9.76
CA ASP A 171 22.34 -8.28 8.58
C ASP A 171 21.35 -8.16 7.38
N ALA A 172 20.41 -9.11 7.26
CA ALA A 172 19.36 -9.02 6.26
C ALA A 172 18.46 -7.79 6.46
N GLY A 173 18.43 -7.19 7.64
CA GLY A 173 17.64 -6.00 7.92
C GLY A 173 18.08 -4.80 7.07
N GLU A 174 19.35 -4.66 6.75
CA GLU A 174 19.84 -3.57 5.89
C GLU A 174 19.33 -3.67 4.46
N GLU A 175 19.11 -4.88 3.92
CA GLU A 175 18.46 -5.06 2.62
C GLU A 175 17.04 -4.46 2.59
N LEU A 176 16.38 -4.37 3.76
CA LEU A 176 15.04 -3.80 3.88
C LEU A 176 15.02 -2.28 3.76
N LEU A 177 16.14 -1.60 4.04
CA LEU A 177 16.23 -0.14 3.85
C LEU A 177 16.01 0.22 2.39
N ASN A 178 16.62 -0.52 1.46
CA ASN A 178 16.40 -0.32 0.02
C ASN A 178 14.97 -0.66 -0.42
N ASN A 179 14.23 -1.44 0.38
CA ASN A 179 12.82 -1.75 0.14
C ASN A 179 11.87 -0.81 0.90
N THR A 180 12.29 0.42 1.14
CA THR A 180 11.50 1.45 1.79
C THR A 180 10.99 2.45 0.75
N PHE A 181 9.66 2.64 0.72
CA PHE A 181 8.98 3.37 -0.32
C PHE A 181 8.14 4.52 0.24
N ILE A 182 7.96 5.54 -0.59
CA ILE A 182 6.98 6.61 -0.40
C ILE A 182 5.97 6.51 -1.53
N LEU A 183 4.69 6.43 -1.21
CA LEU A 183 3.58 6.52 -2.16
C LEU A 183 2.91 7.88 -2.01
N VAL A 184 3.07 8.74 -3.00
CA VAL A 184 2.44 10.06 -3.05
C VAL A 184 1.15 9.94 -3.86
N ASN A 185 0.02 10.25 -3.24
CA ASN A 185 -1.30 10.16 -3.84
C ASN A 185 -1.86 11.56 -4.10
N ASP A 186 -2.22 11.84 -5.35
CA ASP A 186 -3.01 13.00 -5.73
C ASP A 186 -4.42 12.54 -6.07
N ILE A 187 -5.39 13.09 -5.35
CA ILE A 187 -6.79 12.69 -5.47
C ILE A 187 -7.59 13.87 -6.03
N THR A 188 -8.08 13.71 -7.23
CA THR A 188 -9.09 14.59 -7.83
C THR A 188 -10.45 13.90 -7.81
N TYR A 189 -11.53 14.68 -7.69
CA TYR A 189 -12.86 14.11 -7.56
C TYR A 189 -13.91 14.92 -8.31
N ILE A 190 -15.06 14.26 -8.53
CA ILE A 190 -16.34 14.90 -8.89
C ILE A 190 -17.43 14.27 -8.02
N THR A 191 -18.31 15.08 -7.47
CA THR A 191 -19.46 14.55 -6.73
C THR A 191 -20.58 14.10 -7.67
N ALA A 192 -21.44 13.22 -7.18
CA ALA A 192 -22.61 12.78 -7.95
C ALA A 192 -23.53 13.97 -8.28
N GLU A 193 -23.63 14.94 -7.38
CA GLU A 193 -24.43 16.15 -7.56
C GLU A 193 -23.85 17.04 -8.68
N GLN A 194 -22.53 17.26 -8.68
CA GLN A 194 -21.84 18.02 -9.73
C GLN A 194 -21.95 17.34 -11.09
N GLU A 195 -21.87 16.01 -11.11
CA GLU A 195 -22.04 15.22 -12.35
C GLU A 195 -23.49 15.31 -12.86
N ALA A 196 -24.47 15.20 -11.96
CA ALA A 196 -25.88 15.31 -12.29
C ALA A 196 -26.23 16.70 -12.87
N GLU A 197 -25.69 17.77 -12.27
CA GLU A 197 -25.88 19.10 -12.79
C GLU A 197 -25.25 19.28 -14.18
N ALA A 198 -24.04 18.74 -14.38
CA ALA A 198 -23.41 18.74 -15.70
C ALA A 198 -24.23 17.99 -16.75
N ALA A 199 -24.83 16.85 -16.36
CA ALA A 199 -25.70 16.08 -17.23
C ALA A 199 -26.97 16.84 -17.56
N LYS A 200 -27.61 17.51 -16.60
CA LYS A 200 -28.78 18.37 -16.82
C LYS A 200 -28.49 19.48 -17.82
N ILE A 201 -27.36 20.17 -17.71
CA ILE A 201 -26.94 21.22 -18.62
C ILE A 201 -26.76 20.63 -20.03
N ALA A 202 -26.04 19.49 -20.17
CA ALA A 202 -25.82 18.85 -21.44
C ALA A 202 -27.14 18.40 -22.11
N MET A 203 -28.03 17.74 -21.32
CA MET A 203 -29.34 17.30 -21.82
C MET A 203 -30.27 18.49 -22.13
N GLY A 204 -30.19 19.56 -21.36
CA GLY A 204 -30.94 20.78 -21.65
C GLY A 204 -30.52 21.41 -22.96
N VAL A 205 -29.23 21.42 -23.28
CA VAL A 205 -28.71 21.91 -24.58
C VAL A 205 -29.18 20.97 -25.71
N ILE A 206 -29.09 19.66 -25.54
CA ILE A 206 -29.59 18.69 -26.55
C ILE A 206 -31.11 18.82 -26.72
N GLY A 207 -31.84 18.94 -25.59
CA GLY A 207 -33.28 19.13 -25.63
C GLY A 207 -33.67 20.42 -26.34
N ALA A 208 -32.98 21.51 -26.13
CA ALA A 208 -33.21 22.79 -26.80
C ALA A 208 -32.90 22.72 -28.30
N LEU A 209 -31.86 21.98 -28.70
CA LEU A 209 -31.57 21.74 -30.13
C LEU A 209 -32.65 20.87 -30.78
N PHE A 210 -33.12 19.83 -30.08
CA PHE A 210 -34.17 18.94 -30.57
C PHE A 210 -35.52 19.69 -30.69
N ASP A 211 -35.89 20.49 -29.68
CA ASP A 211 -37.07 21.33 -29.71
C ASP A 211 -37.03 22.36 -30.85
N GLY A 212 -35.85 22.91 -31.12
CA GLY A 212 -35.61 23.80 -32.25
C GLY A 212 -35.80 23.12 -33.61
N PHE A 213 -35.57 21.82 -33.69
CA PHE A 213 -35.75 21.02 -34.92
C PHE A 213 -37.17 20.53 -35.09
N THR A 214 -37.86 20.19 -33.98
CA THR A 214 -39.18 19.56 -33.98
C THR A 214 -40.32 20.51 -33.64
N GLY A 215 -40.03 21.71 -33.17
CA GLY A 215 -41.00 22.68 -32.67
C GLY A 215 -41.75 22.25 -31.41
N GLY A 216 -41.23 21.27 -30.67
CA GLY A 216 -41.85 20.71 -29.46
C GLY A 216 -41.00 20.86 -28.21
N HIS A 217 -41.50 20.36 -27.08
CA HIS A 217 -40.82 20.40 -25.78
C HIS A 217 -40.33 19.03 -25.31
N ALA A 218 -40.46 17.98 -26.15
CA ALA A 218 -40.17 16.58 -25.79
C ALA A 218 -38.75 16.36 -25.31
N GLY A 219 -37.76 17.04 -25.92
CA GLY A 219 -36.35 16.91 -25.50
C GLY A 219 -36.06 17.48 -24.12
N ARG A 220 -36.73 18.58 -23.74
CA ARG A 220 -36.60 19.20 -22.41
C ARG A 220 -37.23 18.35 -21.31
N ASP A 221 -38.34 17.71 -21.59
CA ASP A 221 -39.01 16.84 -20.62
C ASP A 221 -38.20 15.59 -20.33
N ILE A 222 -37.57 15.00 -21.34
CA ILE A 222 -36.62 13.89 -21.15
C ILE A 222 -35.41 14.34 -20.27
N ALA A 223 -34.86 15.50 -20.54
CA ALA A 223 -33.76 16.06 -19.77
C ALA A 223 -34.14 16.27 -18.28
N LYS A 224 -35.36 16.78 -18.01
CA LYS A 224 -35.84 16.98 -16.62
C LYS A 224 -36.00 15.67 -15.86
N VAL A 225 -36.58 14.65 -16.48
CA VAL A 225 -36.77 13.32 -15.86
C VAL A 225 -35.41 12.68 -15.53
N SER A 226 -34.51 12.68 -16.49
CA SER A 226 -33.15 12.13 -16.26
C SER A 226 -32.37 12.89 -15.18
N GLY A 227 -32.52 14.21 -15.16
CA GLY A 227 -31.91 15.05 -14.12
C GLY A 227 -32.45 14.76 -12.72
N ALA A 228 -33.75 14.58 -12.56
CA ALA A 228 -34.39 14.28 -11.29
C ALA A 228 -33.94 12.90 -10.72
N ILE A 229 -33.76 11.90 -11.59
CA ILE A 229 -33.22 10.59 -11.17
C ILE A 229 -31.77 10.73 -10.71
N ALA A 230 -30.93 11.47 -11.44
CA ALA A 230 -29.52 11.69 -11.07
C ALA A 230 -29.38 12.38 -9.70
N ASP A 231 -30.27 13.31 -9.35
CA ASP A 231 -30.27 14.01 -8.06
C ASP A 231 -30.64 13.11 -6.87
N SER A 232 -31.25 11.97 -7.12
CA SER A 232 -31.63 11.01 -6.05
C SER A 232 -30.44 10.24 -5.49
N PHE A 233 -29.27 10.29 -6.14
CA PHE A 233 -28.08 9.55 -5.74
C PHE A 233 -27.04 10.47 -5.07
N THR A 234 -26.35 9.91 -4.07
CA THR A 234 -25.18 10.53 -3.45
C THR A 234 -23.97 9.65 -3.72
N GLY A 235 -22.86 10.26 -4.11
CA GLY A 235 -21.64 9.53 -4.35
C GLY A 235 -20.50 10.41 -4.83
N PHE A 236 -19.34 9.77 -5.01
CA PHE A 236 -18.14 10.38 -5.56
C PHE A 236 -17.56 9.53 -6.66
N LYS A 237 -16.96 10.18 -7.62
CA LYS A 237 -15.98 9.58 -8.53
C LYS A 237 -14.64 10.22 -8.22
N VAL A 238 -13.63 9.42 -8.00
CA VAL A 238 -12.25 9.89 -7.76
C VAL A 238 -11.33 9.36 -8.84
N LYS A 239 -10.33 10.16 -9.16
CA LYS A 239 -9.16 9.77 -9.92
C LYS A 239 -7.97 9.96 -9.01
N THR A 240 -7.27 8.87 -8.70
CA THR A 240 -6.10 8.88 -7.83
C THR A 240 -4.86 8.61 -8.66
N HIS A 241 -3.98 9.58 -8.78
CA HIS A 241 -2.64 9.41 -9.30
C HIS A 241 -1.70 9.04 -8.14
N SER A 242 -1.00 7.94 -8.26
CA SER A 242 -0.05 7.46 -7.25
C SER A 242 1.35 7.40 -7.84
N TYR A 243 2.27 8.15 -7.24
CA TYR A 243 3.68 8.21 -7.62
C TYR A 243 4.51 7.47 -6.57
N LEU A 244 5.28 6.48 -7.01
CA LEU A 244 6.11 5.65 -6.14
C LEU A 244 7.54 6.13 -6.17
N TYR A 245 8.10 6.35 -4.98
CA TYR A 245 9.50 6.71 -4.74
C TYR A 245 10.13 5.66 -3.85
N GLN A 246 11.42 5.40 -4.05
CA GLN A 246 12.20 4.44 -3.26
C GLN A 246 13.34 5.15 -2.57
N LEU A 247 13.59 4.81 -1.32
CA LEU A 247 14.81 5.21 -0.61
C LEU A 247 16.04 4.63 -1.33
N GLU A 248 17.00 5.46 -1.66
CA GLU A 248 18.28 4.99 -2.16
C GLU A 248 19.14 4.54 -0.98
N TRP A 249 19.36 3.24 -0.87
CA TRP A 249 20.25 2.64 0.08
C TRP A 249 21.08 1.55 -0.60
N ASN A 250 22.39 1.68 -0.53
CA ASN A 250 23.35 0.74 -1.13
C ASN A 250 24.65 0.74 -0.32
N ASP A 251 25.56 -0.17 -0.66
CA ASP A 251 26.82 -0.35 0.07
C ASP A 251 27.64 0.95 0.23
N SER A 252 27.62 1.83 -0.78
CA SER A 252 28.33 3.12 -0.73
C SER A 252 27.68 4.08 0.27
N ILE A 253 26.35 4.19 0.26
CA ILE A 253 25.59 5.04 1.19
C ILE A 253 25.71 4.48 2.61
N ALA A 254 25.61 3.15 2.76
CA ALA A 254 25.81 2.48 4.05
C ALA A 254 27.21 2.77 4.60
N ALA A 255 28.26 2.64 3.78
CA ALA A 255 29.63 2.94 4.20
C ALA A 255 29.78 4.40 4.68
N ILE A 256 29.24 5.37 3.93
CA ILE A 256 29.23 6.79 4.35
C ILE A 256 28.49 6.96 5.68
N PHE A 257 27.31 6.34 5.81
CA PHE A 257 26.51 6.45 7.02
C PHE A 257 27.24 5.93 8.25
N TYR A 258 27.78 4.71 8.20
CA TYR A 258 28.47 4.12 9.33
C TYR A 258 29.80 4.83 9.66
N GLN A 259 30.52 5.29 8.66
CA GLN A 259 31.80 5.95 8.87
C GLN A 259 31.63 7.35 9.46
N PHE A 260 30.71 8.16 8.92
CA PHE A 260 30.67 9.60 9.19
C PHE A 260 29.50 10.04 10.08
N TYR A 261 28.40 9.27 10.17
CA TYR A 261 27.19 9.71 10.86
C TYR A 261 26.79 8.81 12.01
N TYR A 262 26.85 7.49 11.85
CA TYR A 262 26.37 6.55 12.86
C TYR A 262 27.20 6.65 14.14
N THR A 263 26.49 6.74 15.28
CA THR A 263 27.08 6.64 16.61
C THR A 263 26.06 6.08 17.60
N ASP A 264 26.45 5.05 18.35
CA ASP A 264 25.66 4.44 19.43
C ASP A 264 25.96 5.08 20.81
N LYS A 265 26.88 6.05 20.84
CA LYS A 265 27.25 6.86 21.99
C LYS A 265 27.26 8.32 21.60
N PRO A 266 27.05 9.24 22.56
CA PRO A 266 27.08 10.67 22.25
C PRO A 266 28.35 11.11 21.51
N ASP A 267 28.19 11.61 20.29
CA ASP A 267 29.26 12.15 19.44
C ASP A 267 28.69 13.34 18.65
N SER A 268 28.84 14.53 19.20
CA SER A 268 28.29 15.76 18.61
C SER A 268 28.78 16.03 17.19
N ALA A 269 30.03 15.62 16.86
CA ALA A 269 30.58 15.87 15.53
C ALA A 269 29.87 15.01 14.47
N LYS A 270 29.67 13.72 14.74
CA LYS A 270 28.92 12.82 13.84
C LYS A 270 27.45 13.20 13.71
N VAL A 271 26.80 13.52 14.82
CA VAL A 271 25.41 13.98 14.84
C VAL A 271 25.25 15.24 14.04
N GLN A 272 26.14 16.24 14.25
CA GLN A 272 26.09 17.50 13.49
C GLN A 272 26.36 17.26 12.00
N ALA A 273 27.28 16.38 11.66
CA ALA A 273 27.53 15.99 10.26
C ALA A 273 26.28 15.40 9.60
N PHE A 274 25.57 14.48 10.28
CA PHE A 274 24.31 13.92 9.80
C PHE A 274 23.23 14.98 9.60
N LEU A 275 23.05 15.86 10.59
CA LEU A 275 22.02 16.91 10.51
C LEU A 275 22.30 17.91 9.39
N ASN A 276 23.57 18.24 9.16
CA ASN A 276 23.99 19.18 8.11
C ASN A 276 24.02 18.58 6.70
N ASP A 277 24.08 17.24 6.57
CA ASP A 277 24.07 16.61 5.24
C ASP A 277 22.77 16.90 4.50
N GLN A 278 22.89 17.28 3.24
CA GLN A 278 21.76 17.62 2.35
C GLN A 278 21.73 16.75 1.08
N THR A 279 22.70 15.88 0.89
CA THR A 279 22.98 15.29 -0.41
C THR A 279 23.12 13.78 -0.43
N THR A 280 23.57 13.17 0.66
CA THR A 280 23.85 11.73 0.73
C THR A 280 22.58 10.88 0.63
N PHE A 281 21.54 11.29 1.34
CA PHE A 281 20.29 10.51 1.40
C PHE A 281 19.27 11.07 0.42
N ARG A 282 18.78 10.23 -0.48
CA ARG A 282 17.83 10.61 -1.51
C ARG A 282 16.74 9.57 -1.66
N VAL A 283 15.59 10.01 -2.14
CA VAL A 283 14.59 9.15 -2.75
C VAL A 283 14.62 9.35 -4.26
N LYS A 284 14.32 8.29 -4.99
CA LYS A 284 14.22 8.32 -6.46
C LYS A 284 12.83 7.90 -6.90
N TYR A 285 12.36 8.51 -7.98
CA TYR A 285 11.13 8.10 -8.65
C TYR A 285 11.28 6.69 -9.24
N VAL A 286 10.24 5.87 -9.08
CA VAL A 286 10.22 4.47 -9.55
C VAL A 286 9.17 4.26 -10.61
N ALA A 287 7.90 4.60 -10.29
CA ALA A 287 6.77 4.32 -11.15
C ALA A 287 5.58 5.23 -10.81
N HIS A 288 4.63 5.28 -11.72
CA HIS A 288 3.36 5.98 -11.55
C HIS A 288 2.22 5.09 -12.05
N GLU A 289 1.13 5.14 -11.34
CA GLU A 289 -0.16 4.59 -11.76
C GLU A 289 -1.29 5.55 -11.46
N TYR A 290 -2.39 5.38 -12.15
CA TYR A 290 -3.63 6.05 -11.81
C TYR A 290 -4.81 5.09 -11.84
N GLU A 291 -5.70 5.27 -10.92
CA GLU A 291 -6.94 4.51 -10.85
C GLU A 291 -8.13 5.46 -10.78
N PHE A 292 -9.19 5.00 -11.41
CA PHE A 292 -10.48 5.64 -11.39
C PHE A 292 -11.45 4.77 -10.61
N ASP A 293 -12.05 5.30 -9.56
CA ASP A 293 -13.07 4.59 -8.81
C ASP A 293 -14.32 5.46 -8.60
N LYS A 294 -15.46 4.82 -8.47
CA LYS A 294 -16.74 5.48 -8.25
C LYS A 294 -17.56 4.74 -7.21
N LYS A 295 -18.24 5.50 -6.37
CA LYS A 295 -19.26 4.98 -5.49
C LYS A 295 -20.47 5.90 -5.56
N SER A 296 -21.61 5.34 -5.93
CA SER A 296 -22.91 6.01 -5.92
C SER A 296 -23.90 5.15 -5.16
N VAL A 297 -24.64 5.75 -4.24
CA VAL A 297 -25.67 5.11 -3.43
C VAL A 297 -26.85 6.04 -3.28
N LEU A 298 -28.00 5.49 -2.90
CA LEU A 298 -29.17 6.29 -2.57
C LEU A 298 -28.86 7.25 -1.41
N LYS A 299 -29.28 8.49 -1.51
CA LYS A 299 -29.10 9.52 -0.48
C LYS A 299 -29.55 8.98 0.88
N GLY A 300 -28.74 9.26 1.91
CA GLY A 300 -29.03 8.87 3.30
C GLY A 300 -28.61 7.45 3.68
N LYS A 301 -28.11 6.62 2.74
CA LYS A 301 -27.64 5.27 3.08
C LYS A 301 -26.25 5.28 3.72
N TYR A 302 -25.35 6.17 3.25
CA TYR A 302 -23.99 6.34 3.80
C TYR A 302 -23.66 7.81 3.92
N SER A 303 -22.77 8.15 4.87
CA SER A 303 -22.20 9.50 4.94
C SER A 303 -21.23 9.75 3.78
N ARG A 304 -21.07 11.01 3.39
CA ARG A 304 -20.07 11.40 2.38
C ARG A 304 -18.65 10.99 2.81
N THR A 305 -18.34 11.17 4.09
CA THR A 305 -17.03 10.81 4.65
C THR A 305 -16.74 9.32 4.50
N GLU A 306 -17.71 8.45 4.74
CA GLU A 306 -17.54 6.99 4.53
C GLU A 306 -17.38 6.63 3.07
N LEU A 307 -18.11 7.29 2.18
CA LEU A 307 -17.94 7.11 0.74
C LEU A 307 -16.54 7.52 0.28
N VAL A 308 -16.10 8.72 0.67
CA VAL A 308 -14.76 9.24 0.33
C VAL A 308 -13.68 8.29 0.88
N ARG A 309 -13.77 7.89 2.15
CA ARG A 309 -12.82 6.96 2.76
C ARG A 309 -12.74 5.64 1.99
N THR A 310 -13.88 5.04 1.68
CA THR A 310 -13.95 3.76 0.95
C THR A 310 -13.33 3.87 -0.44
N ILE A 311 -13.65 4.94 -1.18
CA ILE A 311 -13.15 5.13 -2.54
C ILE A 311 -11.65 5.42 -2.52
N CYS A 312 -11.18 6.30 -1.64
CA CYS A 312 -9.75 6.61 -1.51
C CYS A 312 -8.94 5.36 -1.16
N ALA A 313 -9.39 4.55 -0.18
CA ALA A 313 -8.72 3.32 0.20
C ALA A 313 -8.62 2.33 -0.97
N ARG A 314 -9.74 2.05 -1.63
CA ARG A 314 -9.80 1.10 -2.75
C ARG A 314 -9.02 1.55 -3.97
N SER A 315 -9.06 2.84 -4.27
CA SER A 315 -8.29 3.42 -5.37
C SER A 315 -6.79 3.32 -5.11
N MET A 316 -6.34 3.62 -3.89
CA MET A 316 -4.96 3.45 -3.48
C MET A 316 -4.52 1.97 -3.54
N ASP A 317 -5.33 1.03 -3.05
CA ASP A 317 -5.04 -0.40 -3.10
C ASP A 317 -4.85 -0.90 -4.56
N LYS A 318 -5.70 -0.46 -5.49
CA LYS A 318 -5.58 -0.80 -6.92
C LYS A 318 -4.30 -0.25 -7.53
N ASN A 319 -3.94 1.00 -7.22
CA ASN A 319 -2.69 1.60 -7.67
C ASN A 319 -1.47 0.84 -7.12
N ILE A 320 -1.50 0.42 -5.85
CA ILE A 320 -0.44 -0.40 -5.24
C ILE A 320 -0.26 -1.71 -6.01
N VAL A 321 -1.36 -2.38 -6.36
CA VAL A 321 -1.32 -3.62 -7.16
C VAL A 321 -0.69 -3.37 -8.54
N ALA A 322 -1.12 -2.31 -9.22
CA ALA A 322 -0.61 -1.95 -10.54
C ALA A 322 0.87 -1.57 -10.51
N LEU A 323 1.29 -0.78 -9.51
CA LEU A 323 2.70 -0.44 -9.26
C LEU A 323 3.56 -1.69 -8.98
N GLY A 324 3.03 -2.66 -8.22
CA GLY A 324 3.70 -3.93 -7.99
C GLY A 324 3.88 -4.79 -9.24
N LYS A 325 3.05 -4.60 -10.28
CA LYS A 325 3.23 -5.23 -11.59
C LYS A 325 4.34 -4.56 -12.40
N GLN A 326 4.52 -3.25 -12.25
CA GLN A 326 5.59 -2.50 -12.93
C GLN A 326 6.94 -2.65 -12.23
N TYR A 327 6.97 -2.66 -10.90
CA TYR A 327 8.19 -2.69 -10.11
C TYR A 327 8.23 -3.89 -9.17
N GLU A 328 9.07 -4.86 -9.49
CA GLU A 328 9.09 -6.17 -8.83
C GLU A 328 9.47 -6.12 -7.35
N ASP A 329 10.34 -5.18 -6.94
CA ASP A 329 10.72 -5.05 -5.53
C ASP A 329 9.56 -4.57 -4.67
N PHE A 330 8.61 -3.83 -5.26
CA PHE A 330 7.37 -3.39 -4.60
C PHE A 330 6.28 -4.47 -4.55
N LYS A 331 6.42 -5.55 -5.31
CA LYS A 331 5.42 -6.63 -5.39
C LYS A 331 5.23 -7.34 -4.04
N VAL A 332 3.96 -7.53 -3.69
CA VAL A 332 3.56 -8.25 -2.47
C VAL A 332 3.98 -9.71 -2.54
N LYS A 333 4.50 -10.22 -1.43
CA LYS A 333 4.81 -11.61 -1.18
C LYS A 333 4.04 -12.05 0.06
N THR A 334 3.28 -13.13 -0.03
CA THR A 334 2.41 -13.58 1.08
C THR A 334 2.68 -15.04 1.40
N PRO A 335 2.89 -15.41 2.67
CA PRO A 335 3.14 -16.80 3.03
C PRO A 335 1.90 -17.67 2.84
N VAL A 336 2.13 -18.92 2.47
CA VAL A 336 1.14 -19.99 2.60
C VAL A 336 0.84 -20.12 4.10
N TYR A 337 -0.40 -19.81 4.46
CA TYR A 337 -0.85 -19.82 5.85
C TYR A 337 -1.08 -21.24 6.36
N GLN A 338 -1.72 -22.08 5.54
CA GLN A 338 -2.11 -23.44 5.92
C GLN A 338 -2.23 -24.33 4.69
N VAL A 339 -1.88 -25.60 4.86
CA VAL A 339 -2.22 -26.68 3.92
C VAL A 339 -3.58 -27.25 4.35
N LEU A 340 -4.55 -27.19 3.46
CA LEU A 340 -5.91 -27.69 3.70
C LEU A 340 -5.97 -29.15 3.27
N ALA A 341 -6.27 -30.06 4.19
CA ALA A 341 -6.44 -31.47 3.92
C ALA A 341 -7.81 -31.95 4.42
N ASN A 342 -8.36 -32.97 3.76
CA ASN A 342 -9.57 -33.65 4.23
C ASN A 342 -9.27 -34.68 5.33
N ASP A 343 -10.31 -35.32 5.87
CA ASP A 343 -10.21 -36.29 6.95
C ASP A 343 -9.35 -37.52 6.60
N HIS A 344 -9.08 -37.74 5.31
CA HIS A 344 -8.21 -38.82 4.81
C HIS A 344 -6.77 -38.33 4.53
N GLY A 345 -6.41 -37.10 4.94
CA GLY A 345 -5.08 -36.55 4.73
C GLY A 345 -4.79 -36.12 3.29
N ARG A 346 -5.78 -36.15 2.38
CA ARG A 346 -5.60 -35.66 1.01
C ARG A 346 -5.65 -34.16 0.96
N ILE A 347 -4.65 -33.55 0.35
CA ILE A 347 -4.57 -32.08 0.19
C ILE A 347 -5.66 -31.60 -0.77
N GLU A 348 -6.51 -30.67 -0.29
CA GLU A 348 -7.59 -30.03 -1.03
C GLU A 348 -7.26 -28.60 -1.47
N GLY A 349 -6.23 -28.00 -0.87
CA GLY A 349 -5.79 -26.65 -1.22
C GLY A 349 -4.77 -26.06 -0.27
N TYR A 350 -4.46 -24.82 -0.51
CA TYR A 350 -3.51 -24.01 0.26
C TYR A 350 -4.16 -22.67 0.59
N ALA A 351 -4.17 -22.30 1.84
CA ALA A 351 -4.74 -21.04 2.30
C ALA A 351 -3.67 -19.95 2.38
N ALA A 352 -4.01 -18.74 1.94
CA ALA A 352 -3.18 -17.57 2.15
C ALA A 352 -4.03 -16.32 2.43
N LYS A 353 -3.53 -15.44 3.31
CA LYS A 353 -4.20 -14.19 3.69
C LYS A 353 -3.94 -13.09 2.68
N ILE A 354 -4.46 -13.27 1.47
CA ILE A 354 -4.39 -12.38 0.34
C ILE A 354 -5.72 -12.50 -0.43
N GLY A 355 -6.24 -11.42 -0.99
CA GLY A 355 -7.57 -11.43 -1.58
C GLY A 355 -7.80 -10.40 -2.68
N MET A 356 -9.04 -9.96 -2.81
CA MET A 356 -9.45 -9.00 -3.85
C MET A 356 -8.76 -7.63 -3.69
N LYS A 357 -8.38 -7.25 -2.47
CA LYS A 357 -7.61 -6.04 -2.20
C LYS A 357 -6.26 -6.03 -2.93
N GLU A 358 -5.61 -7.18 -3.00
CA GLU A 358 -4.37 -7.39 -3.73
C GLU A 358 -4.60 -7.75 -5.22
N GLY A 359 -5.79 -7.50 -5.74
CA GLY A 359 -6.13 -7.69 -7.14
C GLY A 359 -6.29 -9.14 -7.59
N ILE A 360 -6.51 -10.07 -6.65
CA ILE A 360 -6.70 -11.49 -6.99
C ILE A 360 -8.02 -11.70 -7.72
N THR A 361 -7.94 -12.44 -8.81
CA THR A 361 -9.08 -12.93 -9.59
C THR A 361 -8.94 -14.43 -9.85
N GLU A 362 -10.00 -15.08 -10.34
CA GLU A 362 -9.94 -16.50 -10.73
C GLU A 362 -8.90 -16.79 -11.84
N ALA A 363 -8.51 -15.77 -12.61
CA ALA A 363 -7.50 -15.87 -13.66
C ALA A 363 -6.07 -15.71 -13.15
N SER A 364 -5.89 -15.24 -11.91
CA SER A 364 -4.56 -15.01 -11.32
C SER A 364 -3.77 -16.33 -11.21
N LYS A 365 -2.45 -16.24 -11.39
CA LYS A 365 -1.50 -17.35 -11.18
C LYS A 365 -0.37 -16.89 -10.28
N PHE A 366 0.07 -17.78 -9.40
CA PHE A 366 1.11 -17.50 -8.43
C PHE A 366 2.24 -18.51 -8.55
N GLN A 367 3.48 -18.04 -8.44
CA GLN A 367 4.60 -18.87 -8.10
C GLN A 367 4.63 -19.06 -6.58
N VAL A 368 4.84 -20.30 -6.15
CA VAL A 368 5.22 -20.64 -4.77
C VAL A 368 6.73 -20.72 -4.75
N VAL A 369 7.34 -19.95 -3.87
CA VAL A 369 8.79 -19.91 -3.74
C VAL A 369 9.22 -20.17 -2.30
N GLN A 370 10.36 -20.81 -2.15
CA GLN A 370 11.08 -20.88 -0.90
C GLN A 370 12.07 -19.72 -0.83
N ARG A 371 12.02 -18.96 0.25
CA ARG A 371 13.01 -17.95 0.54
C ARG A 371 14.30 -18.64 0.99
N LEU A 372 15.41 -18.23 0.45
CA LEU A 372 16.75 -18.64 0.87
C LEU A 372 17.53 -17.38 1.20
N GLN A 373 18.29 -17.43 2.27
CA GLN A 373 19.20 -16.37 2.67
C GLN A 373 20.63 -16.88 2.57
N ASP A 374 21.46 -16.13 1.88
CA ASP A 374 22.88 -16.39 1.80
C ASP A 374 23.53 -16.09 3.18
N PRO A 375 24.13 -17.07 3.85
CA PRO A 375 24.65 -16.89 5.20
C PRO A 375 25.90 -16.00 5.26
N GLU A 376 26.61 -15.79 4.14
CA GLU A 376 27.80 -14.97 4.09
C GLU A 376 27.46 -13.50 3.80
N THR A 377 26.54 -13.27 2.87
CA THR A 377 26.20 -11.93 2.39
C THR A 377 24.90 -11.38 2.98
N GLY A 378 24.10 -12.20 3.67
CA GLY A 378 22.76 -11.84 4.14
C GLY A 378 21.73 -11.63 3.02
N LYS A 379 22.12 -11.77 1.75
CA LYS A 379 21.22 -11.51 0.60
C LYS A 379 20.13 -12.56 0.47
N THR A 380 18.91 -12.10 0.21
CA THR A 380 17.76 -12.97 0.01
C THR A 380 17.62 -13.38 -1.46
N THR A 381 17.46 -14.67 -1.69
CA THR A 381 17.09 -15.26 -2.98
C THR A 381 15.81 -16.08 -2.86
N TYR A 382 15.20 -16.42 -3.99
CA TYR A 382 13.96 -17.17 -4.03
C TYR A 382 14.09 -18.36 -4.97
N LYS A 383 13.83 -19.57 -4.44
CA LYS A 383 13.83 -20.81 -5.22
C LYS A 383 12.39 -21.16 -5.62
N TYR A 384 12.14 -21.42 -6.89
CA TYR A 384 10.85 -21.88 -7.37
C TYR A 384 10.51 -23.29 -6.80
N ILE A 385 9.29 -23.44 -6.34
CA ILE A 385 8.78 -24.72 -5.81
C ILE A 385 7.59 -25.22 -6.64
N ALA A 386 6.57 -24.37 -6.83
CA ALA A 386 5.33 -24.80 -7.48
C ALA A 386 4.59 -23.61 -8.12
N THR A 387 3.58 -23.92 -8.90
CA THR A 387 2.61 -22.94 -9.40
C THR A 387 1.23 -23.29 -8.84
N VAL A 388 0.52 -22.25 -8.38
CA VAL A 388 -0.85 -22.37 -7.87
C VAL A 388 -1.77 -21.33 -8.52
N LYS A 389 -3.08 -21.58 -8.44
CA LYS A 389 -4.13 -20.64 -8.86
C LYS A 389 -5.23 -20.58 -7.81
N PRO A 390 -5.95 -19.45 -7.68
CA PRO A 390 -7.11 -19.36 -6.81
C PRO A 390 -8.16 -20.42 -7.15
N LYS A 391 -8.79 -21.00 -6.15
CA LYS A 391 -9.91 -21.91 -6.33
C LYS A 391 -11.17 -21.10 -6.56
N LYS A 392 -11.93 -21.47 -7.59
CA LYS A 392 -13.16 -20.78 -7.99
C LYS A 392 -14.12 -20.63 -6.82
N GLY A 393 -14.66 -19.41 -6.63
CA GLY A 393 -15.58 -19.09 -5.55
C GLY A 393 -14.96 -19.09 -4.15
N GLN A 394 -13.62 -19.20 -4.01
CA GLN A 394 -12.92 -19.21 -2.72
C GLN A 394 -11.84 -18.10 -2.65
N ILE A 395 -12.15 -16.93 -3.20
CA ILE A 395 -11.32 -15.74 -3.10
C ILE A 395 -11.86 -14.87 -1.97
N TRP A 396 -11.00 -14.52 -1.03
CA TRP A 396 -11.36 -13.63 0.07
C TRP A 396 -11.62 -12.21 -0.42
N ASP A 397 -12.78 -11.65 -0.08
CA ASP A 397 -13.02 -10.22 -0.25
C ASP A 397 -12.54 -9.46 0.98
N ASN A 398 -11.28 -9.04 0.95
CA ASN A 398 -10.62 -8.24 1.98
C ASN A 398 -10.55 -6.75 1.64
N ARG A 399 -11.32 -6.28 0.66
CA ARG A 399 -11.37 -4.86 0.29
C ARG A 399 -11.89 -4.02 1.45
N TYR A 400 -11.43 -2.79 1.53
CA TYR A 400 -11.89 -1.87 2.58
C TYR A 400 -13.42 -1.75 2.57
N ASN A 401 -14.06 -1.92 3.72
CA ASN A 401 -15.50 -1.94 3.90
C ASN A 401 -16.28 -2.99 3.07
N ALA A 402 -15.66 -4.08 2.64
CA ALA A 402 -16.36 -5.15 1.92
C ALA A 402 -17.54 -5.72 2.73
N VAL A 403 -17.38 -5.90 4.02
CA VAL A 403 -18.43 -6.40 4.94
C VAL A 403 -19.71 -5.55 4.90
N LEU A 404 -19.62 -4.26 4.63
CA LEU A 404 -20.78 -3.38 4.52
C LEU A 404 -21.56 -3.54 3.20
N GLU A 405 -21.00 -4.24 2.23
CA GLU A 405 -21.59 -4.46 0.90
C GLU A 405 -22.28 -5.82 0.80
N GLU A 406 -21.87 -6.80 1.61
CA GLU A 406 -22.45 -8.14 1.61
C GLU A 406 -23.68 -8.18 2.52
N ALA A 407 -24.83 -8.54 1.94
CA ALA A 407 -26.09 -8.60 2.68
C ALA A 407 -26.20 -9.84 3.59
N ASP A 408 -25.54 -10.99 3.26
CA ASP A 408 -25.78 -12.29 3.94
C ASP A 408 -24.60 -13.30 3.83
N GLY A 409 -23.36 -12.91 3.51
CA GLY A 409 -22.27 -13.85 3.29
C GLY A 409 -21.26 -13.92 4.42
N ALA A 410 -20.94 -15.13 4.90
CA ALA A 410 -19.77 -15.34 5.73
C ALA A 410 -18.51 -15.00 4.90
N THR A 411 -17.83 -13.93 5.24
CA THR A 411 -16.57 -13.56 4.60
C THR A 411 -15.55 -14.67 4.81
N LEU A 412 -14.97 -15.16 3.71
CA LEU A 412 -13.86 -16.10 3.79
C LEU A 412 -12.68 -15.40 4.49
N PRO A 413 -12.01 -16.03 5.47
CA PRO A 413 -10.89 -15.40 6.18
C PRO A 413 -9.56 -15.49 5.41
N TYR A 414 -9.55 -16.11 4.24
CA TYR A 414 -8.40 -16.31 3.36
C TYR A 414 -8.85 -16.73 1.96
N THR A 415 -7.95 -16.62 0.99
CA THR A 415 -8.12 -17.23 -0.34
C THR A 415 -7.56 -18.66 -0.35
N THR A 416 -8.31 -19.58 -0.93
CA THR A 416 -7.85 -20.96 -1.17
C THR A 416 -7.23 -21.07 -2.55
N PHE A 417 -6.07 -21.73 -2.63
CA PHE A 417 -5.34 -22.00 -3.86
C PHE A 417 -5.27 -23.47 -4.16
N THR A 418 -5.25 -23.82 -5.44
CA THR A 418 -5.01 -25.20 -5.92
C THR A 418 -3.68 -25.27 -6.65
N LYS A 419 -2.92 -26.34 -6.42
CA LYS A 419 -1.67 -26.58 -7.12
C LYS A 419 -1.91 -26.92 -8.59
N VAL A 420 -1.18 -26.26 -9.47
CA VAL A 420 -1.20 -26.49 -10.92
C VAL A 420 -0.04 -27.41 -11.30
N SER A 421 1.16 -27.14 -10.77
CA SER A 421 2.37 -27.90 -11.09
C SER A 421 3.45 -27.68 -10.02
N GLY A 422 4.50 -28.50 -10.05
CA GLY A 422 5.68 -28.35 -9.20
C GLY A 422 5.72 -29.26 -8.00
N GLY A 423 6.62 -28.97 -7.06
CA GLY A 423 6.94 -29.76 -5.88
C GLY A 423 5.92 -29.65 -4.74
N GLU A 424 6.32 -30.08 -3.57
CA GLU A 424 5.54 -30.01 -2.34
C GLU A 424 5.52 -28.56 -1.83
N ILE A 425 4.35 -28.13 -1.34
CA ILE A 425 4.14 -26.78 -0.80
C ILE A 425 3.94 -26.91 0.72
N LEU A 426 4.76 -26.20 1.46
CA LEU A 426 4.73 -26.17 2.92
C LEU A 426 4.26 -24.79 3.43
N PRO A 427 3.67 -24.73 4.63
CA PRO A 427 3.40 -23.45 5.29
C PRO A 427 4.68 -22.59 5.40
N GLY A 428 4.54 -21.28 5.26
CA GLY A 428 5.65 -20.34 5.27
C GLY A 428 6.31 -20.10 3.91
N MET A 429 6.14 -20.99 2.92
CA MET A 429 6.54 -20.68 1.53
C MET A 429 5.74 -19.52 0.98
N LEU A 430 6.35 -18.71 0.12
CA LEU A 430 5.75 -17.44 -0.32
C LEU A 430 5.03 -17.59 -1.65
N LEU A 431 3.86 -16.97 -1.74
CA LEU A 431 3.10 -16.76 -2.97
C LEU A 431 3.49 -15.42 -3.58
N ILE A 432 3.85 -15.41 -4.86
CA ILE A 432 4.15 -14.21 -5.65
C ILE A 432 3.33 -14.28 -6.94
N GLU A 433 2.54 -13.22 -7.22
CA GLU A 433 1.70 -13.19 -8.42
C GLU A 433 2.55 -13.15 -9.71
N GLY A 434 2.19 -14.00 -10.66
CA GLY A 434 2.83 -14.08 -11.96
C GLY A 434 4.24 -14.67 -11.90
N LYS A 435 5.08 -14.33 -12.91
CA LYS A 435 6.48 -14.75 -12.97
C LYS A 435 7.35 -13.68 -12.30
N TYR A 436 8.16 -14.07 -11.34
CA TYR A 436 9.07 -13.19 -10.62
C TYR A 436 10.51 -13.37 -11.10
N ARG A 437 11.17 -12.30 -11.54
CA ARG A 437 12.48 -12.36 -12.22
C ARG A 437 13.63 -12.81 -11.32
N LYS A 438 13.51 -12.55 -10.01
CA LYS A 438 14.54 -12.91 -9.01
C LYS A 438 14.41 -14.36 -8.50
N VAL A 439 13.58 -15.19 -9.13
CA VAL A 439 13.44 -16.61 -8.78
C VAL A 439 14.46 -17.42 -9.57
N THR A 440 15.24 -18.23 -8.85
CA THR A 440 16.12 -19.25 -9.42
C THR A 440 15.40 -20.59 -9.51
N GLU A 441 15.67 -21.34 -10.55
CA GLU A 441 15.11 -22.69 -10.76
C GLU A 441 15.79 -23.74 -9.87
#